data_b3afede831cebe710009c24cef3218b3
#
_entry.id   b3afede831cebe710009c24cef3218b3
#
_cell.length_a   1.000
_cell.length_b   1.000
_cell.length_c   1.000
_cell.angle_alpha   90.00
_cell.angle_beta   90.00
_cell.angle_gamma   90.00
#
_symmetry.space_group_name_H-M   'P 1'
#
loop_
_entity.id
_entity.type
_entity.pdbx_description
1 polymer ?
#
loop_
_entity_poly.entity_id
_entity_poly.type
_entity_poly.pdbx_seq_one_letter_code
_entity_poly.pdbx_strand_id
1 'polypeptide(L)'
;MGLRSIDAVKPLLKKGSHEDLMNALVGVHRYPRARSRYIVESRDFLKKHCGLKLRAKLESFDCDLSRRDWLVKEKGIKGLGYKEASHYLRNVGFKGYAILDKHVLRCLAELKIIDDPKPPNTRSKYLTVEQKLKHLTDSTGIDFDEMDLVLWSMKTGEILK
;
A
#
# COMPACT_ATOMS: atom_id res chain seq x y z
N MET A 1 1.38 21.45 -13.59
CA MET A 1 0.05 21.24 -12.97
C MET A 1 0.23 21.27 -11.47
N GLY A 2 -0.31 22.29 -10.77
CA GLY A 2 -0.13 22.42 -9.32
C GLY A 2 -0.79 21.28 -8.58
N LEU A 3 -0.09 20.71 -7.59
CA LEU A 3 -0.65 19.85 -6.57
C LEU A 3 -1.88 20.56 -5.98
N ARG A 4 -3.08 20.02 -6.21
CA ARG A 4 -4.27 20.51 -5.50
C ARG A 4 -3.98 20.33 -4.01
N SER A 5 -4.17 21.39 -3.22
CA SER A 5 -3.93 21.31 -1.78
C SER A 5 -4.78 20.18 -1.18
N ILE A 6 -4.29 19.54 -0.12
CA ILE A 6 -5.03 18.50 0.62
C ILE A 6 -6.42 19.00 1.01
N ASP A 7 -6.57 20.28 1.34
CA ASP A 7 -7.83 20.89 1.72
C ASP A 7 -8.84 20.96 0.56
N ALA A 8 -8.39 21.14 -0.67
CA ALA A 8 -9.26 21.13 -1.84
C ALA A 8 -9.78 19.70 -2.17
N VAL A 9 -8.98 18.66 -1.88
CA VAL A 9 -9.33 17.25 -2.18
C VAL A 9 -10.16 16.62 -1.06
N LYS A 10 -9.97 17.02 0.18
CA LYS A 10 -10.62 16.46 1.37
C LYS A 10 -12.16 16.44 1.34
N PRO A 11 -12.87 17.51 0.94
CA PRO A 11 -14.33 17.48 0.78
C PRO A 11 -14.77 16.48 -0.28
N LEU A 12 -14.04 16.41 -1.40
CA LEU A 12 -14.31 15.50 -2.50
C LEU A 12 -14.19 14.04 -2.08
N LEU A 13 -13.13 13.68 -1.35
CA LEU A 13 -12.96 12.34 -0.79
C LEU A 13 -14.06 11.99 0.22
N LYS A 14 -14.50 12.95 1.04
CA LYS A 14 -15.52 12.73 2.06
C LYS A 14 -16.96 12.61 1.53
N LYS A 15 -17.31 13.36 0.50
CA LYS A 15 -18.71 13.53 0.05
C LYS A 15 -18.90 13.52 -1.46
N GLY A 16 -17.83 13.56 -2.26
CA GLY A 16 -17.91 13.60 -3.73
C GLY A 16 -18.60 12.36 -4.29
N SER A 17 -19.37 12.55 -5.32
CA SER A 17 -19.98 11.47 -6.10
C SER A 17 -18.92 10.68 -6.90
N HIS A 18 -19.33 9.56 -7.48
CA HIS A 18 -18.48 8.82 -8.43
C HIS A 18 -18.02 9.71 -9.58
N GLU A 19 -18.93 10.53 -10.11
CA GLU A 19 -18.64 11.43 -11.24
C GLU A 19 -17.68 12.55 -10.86
N ASP A 20 -17.89 13.20 -9.71
CA ASP A 20 -16.97 14.24 -9.20
C ASP A 20 -15.55 13.70 -9.03
N LEU A 21 -15.43 12.52 -8.44
CA LEU A 21 -14.14 11.85 -8.22
C LEU A 21 -13.52 11.39 -9.54
N MET A 22 -14.32 10.89 -10.48
CA MET A 22 -13.84 10.48 -11.79
C MET A 22 -13.25 11.70 -12.54
N ASN A 23 -13.98 12.82 -12.59
CA ASN A 23 -13.53 14.04 -13.22
C ASN A 23 -12.24 14.60 -12.58
N ALA A 24 -12.13 14.51 -11.24
CA ALA A 24 -10.93 14.93 -10.53
C ALA A 24 -9.70 14.04 -10.81
N LEU A 25 -9.92 12.78 -11.16
CA LEU A 25 -8.85 11.81 -11.44
C LEU A 25 -8.42 11.77 -12.92
N VAL A 26 -9.20 12.36 -13.83
CA VAL A 26 -8.81 12.48 -15.24
C VAL A 26 -7.52 13.28 -15.37
N GLY A 27 -6.56 12.74 -16.13
CA GLY A 27 -5.23 13.32 -16.29
C GLY A 27 -4.29 13.19 -15.10
N VAL A 28 -4.77 12.66 -13.96
CA VAL A 28 -3.98 12.43 -12.74
C VAL A 28 -3.72 10.94 -12.52
N HIS A 29 -4.71 10.10 -12.80
CA HIS A 29 -4.61 8.67 -12.58
C HIS A 29 -4.91 7.86 -13.83
N ARG A 30 -4.16 6.77 -14.04
CA ARG A 30 -4.31 5.88 -15.22
C ARG A 30 -5.73 5.27 -15.37
N TYR A 31 -6.43 5.03 -14.25
CA TYR A 31 -7.75 4.39 -14.23
C TYR A 31 -8.77 5.21 -13.44
N PRO A 32 -9.16 6.41 -13.90
CA PRO A 32 -9.99 7.33 -13.14
C PRO A 32 -11.36 6.73 -12.78
N ARG A 33 -12.02 6.05 -13.74
CA ARG A 33 -13.33 5.43 -13.54
C ARG A 33 -13.35 4.31 -12.51
N ALA A 34 -12.35 3.43 -12.53
CA ALA A 34 -12.27 2.35 -11.57
C ALA A 34 -11.90 2.86 -10.17
N ARG A 35 -10.96 3.80 -10.09
CA ARG A 35 -10.49 4.36 -8.81
C ARG A 35 -11.55 5.21 -8.12
N SER A 36 -12.28 6.03 -8.86
CA SER A 36 -13.39 6.79 -8.28
C SER A 36 -14.48 5.88 -7.69
N ARG A 37 -14.82 4.80 -8.38
CA ARG A 37 -15.75 3.79 -7.86
C ARG A 37 -15.21 3.13 -6.58
N TYR A 38 -13.95 2.72 -6.56
CA TYR A 38 -13.32 2.12 -5.38
C TYR A 38 -13.30 3.07 -4.18
N ILE A 39 -13.06 4.36 -4.41
CA ILE A 39 -13.10 5.38 -3.35
C ILE A 39 -14.50 5.48 -2.75
N VAL A 40 -15.54 5.55 -3.58
CA VAL A 40 -16.94 5.64 -3.11
C VAL A 40 -17.32 4.38 -2.33
N GLU A 41 -17.13 3.19 -2.92
CA GLU A 41 -17.49 1.93 -2.28
C GLU A 41 -16.77 1.73 -0.94
N SER A 42 -15.45 1.98 -0.91
CA SER A 42 -14.66 1.83 0.33
C SER A 42 -15.03 2.87 1.38
N ARG A 43 -15.28 4.12 0.98
CA ARG A 43 -15.75 5.18 1.87
C ARG A 43 -17.08 4.82 2.52
N ASP A 44 -18.05 4.38 1.74
CA ASP A 44 -19.40 4.06 2.23
C ASP A 44 -19.38 2.84 3.15
N PHE A 45 -18.56 1.83 2.80
CA PHE A 45 -18.28 0.71 3.68
C PHE A 45 -17.66 1.17 5.02
N LEU A 46 -16.58 1.93 4.98
CA LEU A 46 -15.91 2.41 6.19
C LEU A 46 -16.79 3.32 7.05
N LYS A 47 -17.62 4.13 6.42
CA LYS A 47 -18.61 4.97 7.14
C LYS A 47 -19.59 4.10 7.92
N LYS A 48 -20.10 3.02 7.30
CA LYS A 48 -21.07 2.10 7.92
C LYS A 48 -20.43 1.27 9.04
N HIS A 49 -19.19 0.79 8.87
CA HIS A 49 -18.59 -0.22 9.75
C HIS A 49 -17.70 0.36 10.86
N CYS A 50 -17.14 1.54 10.66
CA CYS A 50 -16.29 2.17 11.68
C CYS A 50 -16.45 3.70 11.78
N GLY A 51 -17.52 4.26 11.21
CA GLY A 51 -17.77 5.71 11.25
C GLY A 51 -16.63 6.56 10.67
N LEU A 52 -15.87 6.01 9.70
CA LEU A 52 -14.64 6.58 9.16
C LEU A 52 -13.49 6.71 10.18
N LYS A 53 -13.60 6.10 11.36
CA LYS A 53 -12.52 6.04 12.37
C LYS A 53 -11.53 4.92 12.01
N LEU A 54 -10.96 4.98 10.81
CA LEU A 54 -10.11 3.92 10.26
C LEU A 54 -8.86 3.68 11.12
N ARG A 55 -8.26 4.74 11.68
CA ARG A 55 -7.10 4.61 12.58
C ARG A 55 -7.41 3.72 13.78
N ALA A 56 -8.49 4.01 14.51
CA ALA A 56 -8.92 3.21 15.65
C ALA A 56 -9.25 1.76 15.26
N LYS A 57 -9.88 1.57 14.06
CA LYS A 57 -10.11 0.21 13.53
C LYS A 57 -8.81 -0.54 13.27
N LEU A 58 -7.81 0.08 12.68
CA LEU A 58 -6.50 -0.55 12.43
C LEU A 58 -5.74 -0.86 13.72
N GLU A 59 -5.84 -0.01 14.73
CA GLU A 59 -5.25 -0.22 16.06
C GLU A 59 -5.94 -1.33 16.86
N SER A 60 -7.19 -1.68 16.54
CA SER A 60 -7.92 -2.75 17.23
C SER A 60 -7.49 -4.17 16.84
N PHE A 61 -6.56 -4.35 15.91
CA PHE A 61 -6.03 -5.67 15.56
C PHE A 61 -4.82 -6.02 16.42
N ASP A 62 -4.81 -7.21 16.99
CA ASP A 62 -3.78 -7.71 17.89
C ASP A 62 -2.44 -7.99 17.19
N CYS A 63 -2.45 -8.20 15.87
CA CYS A 63 -1.23 -8.45 15.12
C CYS A 63 -1.23 -7.78 13.73
N ASP A 64 -0.02 -7.54 13.24
CA ASP A 64 0.23 -6.87 11.96
C ASP A 64 -0.33 -7.63 10.75
N LEU A 65 -0.28 -8.95 10.78
CA LEU A 65 -0.83 -9.78 9.71
C LEU A 65 -2.34 -9.64 9.62
N SER A 66 -3.06 -9.69 10.74
CA SER A 66 -4.51 -9.53 10.79
C SER A 66 -4.95 -8.15 10.29
N ARG A 67 -4.21 -7.11 10.66
CA ARG A 67 -4.44 -5.73 10.22
C ARG A 67 -4.32 -5.60 8.71
N ARG A 68 -3.24 -6.12 8.11
CA ARG A 68 -3.05 -6.10 6.65
C ARG A 68 -4.04 -7.00 5.93
N ASP A 69 -4.27 -8.20 6.44
CA ASP A 69 -5.23 -9.15 5.87
C ASP A 69 -6.64 -8.56 5.80
N TRP A 70 -7.06 -7.81 6.81
CA TRP A 70 -8.35 -7.13 6.79
C TRP A 70 -8.45 -6.12 5.64
N LEU A 71 -7.42 -5.29 5.42
CA LEU A 71 -7.40 -4.34 4.30
C LEU A 71 -7.48 -5.01 2.93
N VAL A 72 -6.90 -6.22 2.80
CA VAL A 72 -6.82 -6.94 1.52
C VAL A 72 -8.05 -7.80 1.27
N LYS A 73 -8.58 -8.46 2.31
CA LYS A 73 -9.64 -9.47 2.17
C LYS A 73 -11.04 -8.90 2.35
N GLU A 74 -11.15 -7.73 3.01
CA GLU A 74 -12.46 -7.11 3.25
C GLU A 74 -13.10 -6.67 1.92
N LYS A 75 -14.23 -7.29 1.60
CA LYS A 75 -14.93 -7.03 0.32
C LYS A 75 -15.38 -5.59 0.14
N GLY A 76 -15.60 -4.88 1.22
CA GLY A 76 -15.99 -3.47 1.23
C GLY A 76 -14.82 -2.53 0.94
N ILE A 77 -13.57 -2.98 1.10
CA ILE A 77 -12.37 -2.21 0.78
C ILE A 77 -11.89 -2.62 -0.61
N LYS A 78 -11.77 -1.66 -1.52
CA LYS A 78 -11.50 -1.94 -2.93
C LYS A 78 -10.12 -1.46 -3.37
N GLY A 79 -9.50 -2.26 -4.25
CA GLY A 79 -8.28 -1.88 -4.97
C GLY A 79 -7.01 -1.89 -4.15
N LEU A 80 -6.99 -2.58 -3.01
CA LEU A 80 -5.80 -2.84 -2.22
C LEU A 80 -5.39 -4.32 -2.35
N GLY A 81 -4.19 -4.55 -2.90
CA GLY A 81 -3.48 -5.81 -2.76
C GLY A 81 -2.53 -5.76 -1.55
N TYR A 82 -1.75 -6.82 -1.32
CA TYR A 82 -0.81 -6.88 -0.19
C TYR A 82 0.23 -5.75 -0.24
N LYS A 83 0.76 -5.44 -1.41
CA LYS A 83 1.74 -4.36 -1.61
C LYS A 83 1.13 -2.99 -1.29
N GLU A 84 -0.06 -2.68 -1.82
CA GLU A 84 -0.74 -1.41 -1.56
C GLU A 84 -1.17 -1.27 -0.10
N ALA A 85 -1.63 -2.37 0.53
CA ALA A 85 -1.98 -2.39 1.94
C ALA A 85 -0.76 -2.17 2.85
N SER A 86 0.38 -2.82 2.55
CA SER A 86 1.65 -2.58 3.24
C SER A 86 2.09 -1.12 3.14
N HIS A 87 2.08 -0.57 1.91
CA HIS A 87 2.44 0.83 1.66
C HIS A 87 1.52 1.80 2.42
N TYR A 88 0.21 1.55 2.39
CA TYR A 88 -0.74 2.36 3.13
C TYR A 88 -0.48 2.33 4.65
N LEU A 89 -0.30 1.13 5.22
CA LEU A 89 -0.04 0.95 6.66
C LEU A 89 1.22 1.68 7.11
N ARG A 90 2.30 1.59 6.35
CA ARG A 90 3.54 2.33 6.64
C ARG A 90 3.33 3.84 6.55
N ASN A 91 2.64 4.34 5.53
CA ASN A 91 2.35 5.77 5.38
C ASN A 91 1.50 6.35 6.52
N VAL A 92 0.69 5.53 7.18
CA VAL A 92 -0.08 5.95 8.36
C VAL A 92 0.59 5.60 9.69
N GLY A 93 1.88 5.20 9.65
CA GLY A 93 2.75 5.06 10.82
C GLY A 93 2.79 3.67 11.47
N PHE A 94 2.24 2.63 10.83
CA PHE A 94 2.48 1.25 11.27
C PHE A 94 3.78 0.73 10.68
N LYS A 95 4.52 -0.08 11.45
CA LYS A 95 5.80 -0.67 11.05
C LYS A 95 5.71 -2.16 10.78
N GLY A 96 6.77 -2.74 10.20
CA GLY A 96 6.89 -4.17 10.00
C GLY A 96 6.21 -4.70 8.73
N TYR A 97 6.01 -3.86 7.72
CA TYR A 97 5.37 -4.23 6.45
C TYR A 97 6.31 -4.00 5.27
N ALA A 98 6.69 -5.04 4.56
CA ALA A 98 7.46 -4.89 3.32
C ALA A 98 6.60 -4.31 2.18
N ILE A 99 7.18 -3.41 1.39
CA ILE A 99 6.58 -2.90 0.15
C ILE A 99 7.27 -3.59 -1.02
N LEU A 100 6.75 -4.76 -1.41
CA LEU A 100 7.31 -5.59 -2.47
C LEU A 100 6.89 -5.06 -3.86
N ASP A 101 7.50 -3.97 -4.28
CA ASP A 101 7.31 -3.45 -5.62
C ASP A 101 8.21 -4.15 -6.66
N LYS A 102 8.05 -3.79 -7.94
CA LYS A 102 8.82 -4.40 -9.03
C LYS A 102 10.34 -4.17 -8.91
N HIS A 103 10.77 -3.06 -8.32
CA HIS A 103 12.19 -2.71 -8.18
C HIS A 103 12.81 -3.53 -7.06
N VAL A 104 12.14 -3.58 -5.90
CA VAL A 104 12.53 -4.42 -4.76
C VAL A 104 12.63 -5.90 -5.17
N LEU A 105 11.60 -6.43 -5.85
CA LEU A 105 11.59 -7.82 -6.30
C LEU A 105 12.73 -8.14 -7.28
N ARG A 106 13.04 -7.21 -8.19
CA ARG A 106 14.19 -7.37 -9.09
C ARG A 106 15.52 -7.38 -8.35
N CYS A 107 15.72 -6.47 -7.40
CA CYS A 107 16.91 -6.49 -6.55
C CYS A 107 17.06 -7.80 -5.79
N LEU A 108 15.98 -8.29 -5.17
CA LEU A 108 16.00 -9.55 -4.44
C LEU A 108 16.35 -10.75 -5.35
N ALA A 109 15.89 -10.74 -6.60
CA ALA A 109 16.24 -11.78 -7.57
C ALA A 109 17.71 -11.68 -8.02
N GLU A 110 18.20 -10.49 -8.28
CA GLU A 110 19.62 -10.25 -8.64
C GLU A 110 20.57 -10.66 -7.50
N LEU A 111 20.16 -10.43 -6.25
CA LEU A 111 20.84 -10.89 -5.04
C LEU A 111 20.66 -12.39 -4.75
N LYS A 112 19.93 -13.12 -5.62
CA LYS A 112 19.63 -14.56 -5.48
C LYS A 112 18.89 -14.92 -4.18
N ILE A 113 18.14 -13.97 -3.62
CA ILE A 113 17.31 -14.16 -2.43
C ILE A 113 15.97 -14.79 -2.82
N ILE A 114 15.45 -14.44 -3.99
CA ILE A 114 14.28 -15.05 -4.63
C ILE A 114 14.63 -15.50 -6.04
N ASP A 115 13.93 -16.50 -6.55
CA ASP A 115 14.19 -17.05 -7.89
C ASP A 115 13.41 -16.30 -8.99
N ASP A 116 12.22 -15.80 -8.69
CA ASP A 116 11.33 -15.14 -9.65
C ASP A 116 10.96 -13.71 -9.16
N PRO A 117 11.29 -12.66 -9.94
CA PRO A 117 10.97 -11.26 -9.60
C PRO A 117 9.50 -10.89 -9.87
N LYS A 118 8.65 -11.84 -10.24
CA LYS A 118 7.23 -11.57 -10.47
C LYS A 118 6.52 -11.20 -9.16
N PRO A 119 5.59 -10.22 -9.21
CA PRO A 119 4.81 -9.85 -8.04
C PRO A 119 4.06 -11.04 -7.44
N PRO A 120 4.17 -11.26 -6.11
CA PRO A 120 3.44 -12.33 -5.45
C PRO A 120 1.93 -12.16 -5.60
N ASN A 121 1.26 -13.15 -6.15
CA ASN A 121 -0.19 -13.12 -6.42
C ASN A 121 -1.04 -13.79 -5.33
N THR A 122 -0.42 -14.37 -4.31
CA THR A 122 -1.10 -14.98 -3.16
C THR A 122 -0.50 -14.47 -1.85
N ARG A 123 -1.31 -14.56 -0.77
CA ARG A 123 -0.86 -14.25 0.60
C ARG A 123 0.41 -15.03 0.98
N SER A 124 0.39 -16.33 0.77
CA SER A 124 1.52 -17.20 1.13
C SER A 124 2.80 -16.76 0.44
N LYS A 125 2.77 -16.57 -0.88
CA LYS A 125 3.92 -16.09 -1.64
C LYS A 125 4.41 -14.73 -1.16
N TYR A 126 3.49 -13.80 -0.85
CA TYR A 126 3.86 -12.48 -0.34
C TYR A 126 4.62 -12.59 0.99
N LEU A 127 4.08 -13.35 1.93
CA LEU A 127 4.72 -13.56 3.24
C LEU A 127 6.05 -14.30 3.13
N THR A 128 6.18 -15.27 2.21
CA THR A 128 7.47 -15.94 1.97
C THR A 128 8.54 -14.97 1.50
N VAL A 129 8.23 -14.07 0.57
CA VAL A 129 9.19 -13.06 0.09
C VAL A 129 9.49 -12.04 1.20
N GLU A 130 8.47 -11.60 1.93
CA GLU A 130 8.64 -10.68 3.07
C GLU A 130 9.56 -11.26 4.15
N GLN A 131 9.44 -12.55 4.45
CA GLN A 131 10.32 -13.23 5.40
C GLN A 131 11.76 -13.30 4.89
N LYS A 132 11.97 -13.59 3.62
CA LYS A 132 13.31 -13.57 2.99
C LYS A 132 13.93 -12.16 3.05
N LEU A 133 13.13 -11.11 2.82
CA LEU A 133 13.57 -9.72 3.01
C LEU A 133 13.97 -9.45 4.47
N LYS A 134 13.22 -9.97 5.43
CA LYS A 134 13.54 -9.83 6.86
C LYS A 134 14.88 -10.49 7.20
N HIS A 135 15.14 -11.70 6.70
CA HIS A 135 16.46 -12.33 6.89
C HIS A 135 17.60 -11.50 6.28
N LEU A 136 17.38 -10.84 5.13
CA LEU A 136 18.36 -9.93 4.57
C LEU A 136 18.62 -8.73 5.51
N THR A 137 17.59 -8.14 6.10
CA THR A 137 17.75 -7.03 7.06
C THR A 137 18.51 -7.46 8.30
N ASP A 138 18.20 -8.63 8.84
CA ASP A 138 18.89 -9.20 9.99
C ASP A 138 20.39 -9.42 9.73
N SER A 139 20.74 -9.79 8.48
CA SER A 139 22.14 -10.02 8.08
C SER A 139 22.92 -8.75 7.75
N THR A 140 22.23 -7.66 7.37
CA THR A 140 22.87 -6.39 6.95
C THR A 140 22.82 -5.31 8.02
N GLY A 141 22.00 -5.47 9.06
CA GLY A 141 21.77 -4.47 10.10
C GLY A 141 20.96 -3.26 9.65
N ILE A 142 20.36 -3.31 8.44
CA ILE A 142 19.49 -2.25 7.93
C ILE A 142 18.08 -2.45 8.51
N ASP A 143 17.43 -1.37 8.94
CA ASP A 143 16.05 -1.44 9.43
C ASP A 143 15.09 -2.02 8.38
N PHE A 144 14.19 -2.89 8.82
CA PHE A 144 13.25 -3.58 7.91
C PHE A 144 12.34 -2.61 7.16
N ASP A 145 11.91 -1.54 7.81
CA ASP A 145 11.05 -0.53 7.18
C ASP A 145 11.82 0.43 6.25
N GLU A 146 13.14 0.36 6.23
CA GLU A 146 14.00 1.15 5.33
C GLU A 146 14.57 0.31 4.17
N MET A 147 14.65 -1.01 4.33
CA MET A 147 15.29 -1.90 3.38
C MET A 147 14.70 -1.80 1.96
N ASP A 148 13.40 -1.68 1.83
CA ASP A 148 12.77 -1.56 0.51
C ASP A 148 13.10 -0.22 -0.17
N LEU A 149 13.32 0.85 0.57
CA LEU A 149 13.81 2.12 0.04
C LEU A 149 15.27 2.01 -0.40
N VAL A 150 16.11 1.31 0.36
CA VAL A 150 17.51 1.04 -0.02
C VAL A 150 17.56 0.26 -1.33
N LEU A 151 16.83 -0.87 -1.43
CA LEU A 151 16.77 -1.68 -2.65
C LEU A 151 16.19 -0.91 -3.84
N TRP A 152 15.18 -0.07 -3.60
CA TRP A 152 14.60 0.78 -4.62
C TRP A 152 15.61 1.82 -5.13
N SER A 153 16.32 2.50 -4.23
CA SER A 153 17.33 3.51 -4.60
C SER A 153 18.50 2.89 -5.37
N MET A 154 18.95 1.69 -4.99
CA MET A 154 19.96 0.95 -5.74
C MET A 154 19.54 0.69 -7.21
N LYS A 155 18.25 0.52 -7.46
CA LYS A 155 17.72 0.21 -8.80
C LYS A 155 17.39 1.44 -9.63
N THR A 156 16.97 2.52 -9.01
CA THR A 156 16.56 3.76 -9.70
C THR A 156 17.67 4.80 -9.78
N GLY A 157 18.66 4.72 -8.89
CA GLY A 157 19.67 5.76 -8.70
C GLY A 157 19.14 7.00 -7.98
N GLU A 158 17.88 6.98 -7.53
CA GLU A 158 17.25 8.11 -6.82
C GLU A 158 17.26 7.88 -5.32
N ILE A 159 17.49 8.93 -4.55
CA ILE A 159 17.34 8.94 -3.10
C ILE A 159 16.11 9.78 -2.77
N LEU A 160 15.06 9.15 -2.27
CA LEU A 160 13.88 9.86 -1.77
C LEU A 160 14.26 10.52 -0.43
N LYS A 161 14.14 11.83 -0.41
CA LYS A 161 14.31 12.63 0.82
C LYS A 161 12.98 12.73 1.55
#